data_f4e14a54cbc542a4170b72061d1709dc
#
_entry.id   f4e14a54cbc542a4170b72061d1709dc
#
_cell.length_a   1.000
_cell.length_b   1.000
_cell.length_c   1.000
_cell.angle_alpha   90.00
_cell.angle_beta   90.00
_cell.angle_gamma   90.00
#
_symmetry.space_group_name_H-M   'P 1'
#
loop_
_entity.id
_entity.type
_entity.pdbx_description
1 polymer ?
#
loop_
_entity_poly.entity_id
_entity_poly.type
_entity_poly.pdbx_seq_one_letter_code
_entity_poly.pdbx_strand_id
1 'polypeptide(L)'
;MGFRLHCATTYRVEWGNAIGFNHKIQEFHNLLDACGCDYSGEEFDVDFEVLKQDWRRVIDKLKRLDTLPDDEAGEIEVRVKDLNCTTDEVIDKMERLLNMGEPDSDYLHLSFF
;
A
#
# COMPACT_ATOMS: atom_id res chain seq x y z
N MET A 1 20.53 -5.18 3.13
CA MET A 1 19.26 -5.45 2.45
C MET A 1 18.10 -4.89 3.24
N GLY A 2 17.20 -4.20 2.62
CA GLY A 2 16.08 -3.59 3.28
C GLY A 2 14.85 -4.46 3.29
N PHE A 3 13.92 -4.15 4.20
CA PHE A 3 12.57 -4.66 4.17
C PHE A 3 11.78 -3.88 3.13
N ARG A 4 11.37 -4.53 2.07
CA ARG A 4 10.61 -3.92 0.98
C ARG A 4 9.27 -4.61 0.82
N LEU A 5 8.28 -3.85 0.37
CA LEU A 5 6.97 -4.39 0.09
C LEU A 5 6.98 -5.18 -1.22
N HIS A 6 6.52 -6.41 -1.17
CA HIS A 6 6.40 -7.29 -2.32
C HIS A 6 4.95 -7.74 -2.48
N CYS A 7 4.58 -8.06 -3.70
CA CYS A 7 3.30 -8.67 -4.01
C CYS A 7 3.51 -10.13 -4.32
N ALA A 8 2.76 -10.99 -3.64
CA ALA A 8 2.80 -12.43 -3.87
C ALA A 8 1.77 -12.84 -4.92
N THR A 9 2.15 -13.80 -5.74
CA THR A 9 1.23 -14.47 -6.64
C THR A 9 1.17 -15.95 -6.26
N THR A 10 -0.01 -16.50 -6.12
CA THR A 10 -0.22 -17.92 -5.80
C THR A 10 0.61 -18.39 -4.59
N TYR A 11 0.62 -17.59 -3.51
CA TYR A 11 1.43 -17.83 -2.30
C TYR A 11 2.95 -17.80 -2.55
N ARG A 12 3.37 -17.28 -3.68
CA ARG A 12 4.78 -17.05 -3.98
C ARG A 12 5.04 -15.57 -4.07
N VAL A 13 6.14 -15.17 -3.46
CA VAL A 13 6.65 -13.81 -3.64
C VAL A 13 7.65 -13.86 -4.80
N GLU A 14 7.45 -13.00 -5.78
CA GLU A 14 8.37 -12.93 -6.92
C GLU A 14 9.58 -12.07 -6.56
N TRP A 15 10.75 -12.70 -6.61
CA TRP A 15 12.00 -12.00 -6.34
C TRP A 15 12.25 -10.91 -7.38
N GLY A 16 12.71 -9.79 -6.94
CA GLY A 16 12.99 -8.66 -7.82
C GLY A 16 11.82 -7.72 -8.05
N ASN A 17 10.64 -8.08 -7.57
CA ASN A 17 9.44 -7.24 -7.72
C ASN A 17 9.22 -6.33 -6.51
N ALA A 18 10.28 -5.96 -5.84
CA ALA A 18 10.22 -5.04 -4.70
C ALA A 18 9.87 -3.63 -5.19
N ILE A 19 8.83 -3.06 -4.60
CA ILE A 19 8.34 -1.75 -5.03
C ILE A 19 8.92 -0.61 -4.20
N GLY A 20 9.43 -0.90 -3.02
CA GLY A 20 9.99 0.13 -2.17
C GLY A 20 9.41 0.10 -0.77
N PHE A 21 9.20 1.26 -0.15
CA PHE A 21 8.79 1.40 1.24
C PHE A 21 9.75 0.70 2.20
N ASN A 22 11.03 0.85 1.93
CA ASN A 22 12.13 0.18 2.63
C ASN A 22 12.07 0.44 4.13
N HIS A 23 11.99 -0.62 4.96
CA HIS A 23 11.87 -0.50 6.42
C HIS A 23 10.68 0.35 6.91
N LYS A 24 9.63 0.48 6.09
CA LYS A 24 8.51 1.36 6.37
C LYS A 24 7.20 0.61 6.61
N ILE A 25 7.26 -0.54 7.30
CA ILE A 25 6.08 -1.37 7.58
C ILE A 25 5.01 -0.56 8.34
N GLN A 26 5.40 0.04 9.46
CA GLN A 26 4.47 0.81 10.29
C GLN A 26 3.91 2.00 9.52
N GLU A 27 4.78 2.73 8.82
CA GLU A 27 4.39 3.91 8.07
C GLU A 27 3.40 3.56 6.96
N PHE A 28 3.60 2.42 6.30
CA PHE A 28 2.68 1.97 5.25
C PHE A 28 1.32 1.56 5.83
N HIS A 29 1.30 0.80 6.92
CA HIS A 29 0.05 0.47 7.60
C HIS A 29 -0.69 1.72 8.08
N ASN A 30 0.04 2.71 8.58
CA ASN A 30 -0.55 3.99 8.98
C ASN A 30 -1.23 4.70 7.80
N LEU A 31 -0.62 4.63 6.61
CA LEU A 31 -1.23 5.18 5.41
C LEU A 31 -2.54 4.47 5.06
N LEU A 32 -2.54 3.15 5.11
CA LEU A 32 -3.75 2.36 4.86
C LEU A 32 -4.85 2.72 5.86
N ASP A 33 -4.50 2.84 7.13
CA ASP A 33 -5.45 3.24 8.18
C ASP A 33 -6.03 4.64 7.93
N ALA A 34 -5.18 5.58 7.54
CA ALA A 34 -5.62 6.96 7.24
C ALA A 34 -6.58 7.00 6.05
N CYS A 35 -6.44 6.09 5.12
CA CYS A 35 -7.32 5.98 3.95
C CYS A 35 -8.55 5.11 4.19
N GLY A 36 -8.69 4.54 5.39
CA GLY A 36 -9.81 3.65 5.72
C GLY A 36 -9.73 2.31 5.02
N CYS A 37 -8.53 1.83 4.71
CA CYS A 37 -8.31 0.56 4.05
C CYS A 37 -8.11 -0.54 5.08
N ASP A 38 -8.95 -1.56 5.03
CA ASP A 38 -8.80 -2.74 5.89
C ASP A 38 -7.75 -3.69 5.30
N TYR A 39 -7.09 -4.41 6.17
CA TYR A 39 -6.16 -5.46 5.79
C TYR A 39 -6.25 -6.60 6.80
N SER A 40 -6.02 -7.81 6.33
CA SER A 40 -5.99 -9.00 7.18
C SER A 40 -4.59 -9.20 7.74
N GLY A 41 -4.54 -9.76 8.94
CA GLY A 41 -3.30 -9.93 9.68
C GLY A 41 -3.31 -9.06 10.92
N GLU A 42 -2.29 -9.22 11.75
CA GLU A 42 -2.11 -8.37 12.91
C GLU A 42 -1.50 -7.03 12.50
N GLU A 43 -1.67 -6.04 13.35
CA GLU A 43 -1.12 -4.73 13.11
C GLU A 43 0.39 -4.81 12.90
N PHE A 44 0.87 -4.20 11.82
CA PHE A 44 2.29 -4.16 11.43
C PHE A 44 2.89 -5.52 11.05
N ASP A 45 2.06 -6.48 10.68
CA ASP A 45 2.55 -7.75 10.17
C ASP A 45 3.36 -7.56 8.89
N VAL A 46 4.40 -8.36 8.74
CA VAL A 46 5.20 -8.37 7.51
C VAL A 46 4.44 -8.98 6.35
N ASP A 47 3.53 -9.91 6.62
CA ASP A 47 2.66 -10.54 5.62
C ASP A 47 1.22 -10.15 5.89
N PHE A 48 0.54 -9.65 4.87
CA PHE A 48 -0.85 -9.24 5.02
C PHE A 48 -1.57 -9.28 3.66
N GLU A 49 -2.89 -9.25 3.72
CA GLU A 49 -3.73 -9.24 2.53
C GLU A 49 -4.61 -8.01 2.52
N VAL A 50 -4.82 -7.45 1.35
CA VAL A 50 -5.72 -6.32 1.15
C VAL A 50 -6.67 -6.65 0.01
N LEU A 51 -7.96 -6.38 0.20
CA LEU A 51 -8.94 -6.53 -0.87
C LEU A 51 -8.60 -5.55 -1.99
N LYS A 52 -8.53 -6.04 -3.23
CA LYS A 52 -8.18 -5.18 -4.37
C LYS A 52 -9.10 -3.97 -4.51
N GLN A 53 -10.37 -4.15 -4.19
CA GLN A 53 -11.34 -3.06 -4.22
C GLN A 53 -10.94 -1.94 -3.24
N ASP A 54 -10.51 -2.30 -2.05
CA ASP A 54 -10.06 -1.32 -1.05
C ASP A 54 -8.75 -0.67 -1.47
N TRP A 55 -7.85 -1.43 -2.07
CA TRP A 55 -6.58 -0.91 -2.61
C TRP A 55 -6.83 0.15 -3.68
N ARG A 56 -7.75 -0.13 -4.61
CA ARG A 56 -8.15 0.84 -5.65
C ARG A 56 -8.74 2.10 -5.03
N ARG A 57 -9.49 1.95 -3.94
CA ARG A 57 -10.08 3.08 -3.22
C ARG A 57 -9.00 3.98 -2.62
N VAL A 58 -7.93 3.39 -2.07
CA VAL A 58 -6.79 4.16 -1.56
C VAL A 58 -6.12 4.94 -2.68
N ILE A 59 -5.85 4.29 -3.81
CA ILE A 59 -5.26 4.95 -4.99
C ILE A 59 -6.14 6.12 -5.43
N ASP A 60 -7.44 5.92 -5.47
CA ASP A 60 -8.41 6.94 -5.88
C ASP A 60 -8.39 8.14 -4.93
N LYS A 61 -8.34 7.90 -3.62
CA LYS A 61 -8.21 8.97 -2.62
C LYS A 61 -6.92 9.76 -2.80
N LEU A 62 -5.81 9.09 -3.05
CA LEU A 62 -4.53 9.75 -3.29
C LEU A 62 -4.57 10.63 -4.52
N LYS A 63 -5.28 10.22 -5.56
CA LYS A 63 -5.44 11.01 -6.80
C LYS A 63 -6.35 12.21 -6.62
N ARG A 64 -7.21 12.20 -5.60
CA ARG A 64 -8.25 13.22 -5.38
C ARG A 64 -8.15 13.89 -4.02
N LEU A 65 -6.94 14.06 -3.51
CA LEU A 65 -6.72 14.68 -2.19
C LEU A 65 -7.37 16.06 -2.08
N ASP A 66 -7.37 16.83 -3.17
CA ASP A 66 -7.96 18.16 -3.21
C ASP A 66 -9.49 18.16 -3.08
N THR A 67 -10.14 17.01 -3.31
CA THR A 67 -11.59 16.85 -3.18
C THR A 67 -12.02 16.32 -1.81
N LEU A 68 -11.06 15.92 -0.97
CA LEU A 68 -11.33 15.40 0.37
C LEU A 68 -11.44 16.55 1.38
N PRO A 69 -12.11 16.33 2.54
CA PRO A 69 -12.05 17.29 3.64
C PRO A 69 -10.61 17.56 4.06
N ASP A 70 -10.33 18.79 4.46
CA ASP A 70 -8.96 19.22 4.80
C ASP A 70 -8.30 18.35 5.86
N ASP A 71 -9.04 17.92 6.87
CA ASP A 71 -8.54 17.06 7.95
C ASP A 71 -8.06 15.71 7.40
N GLU A 72 -8.88 15.10 6.55
CA GLU A 72 -8.57 13.81 5.94
C GLU A 72 -7.40 13.91 4.98
N ALA A 73 -7.43 14.91 4.11
CA ALA A 73 -6.34 15.15 3.15
C ALA A 73 -5.02 15.42 3.87
N GLY A 74 -5.04 16.23 4.92
CA GLY A 74 -3.85 16.54 5.71
C GLY A 74 -3.26 15.31 6.38
N GLU A 75 -4.10 14.45 6.95
CA GLU A 75 -3.65 13.19 7.58
C GLU A 75 -2.99 12.27 6.55
N ILE A 76 -3.61 12.11 5.39
CA ILE A 76 -3.06 11.27 4.32
C ILE A 76 -1.71 11.83 3.84
N GLU A 77 -1.61 13.14 3.65
CA GLU A 77 -0.36 13.77 3.22
C GLU A 77 0.78 13.54 4.21
N VAL A 78 0.50 13.61 5.51
CA VAL A 78 1.50 13.33 6.54
C VAL A 78 1.98 11.88 6.44
N ARG A 79 1.07 10.94 6.26
CA ARG A 79 1.43 9.52 6.13
C ARG A 79 2.25 9.24 4.88
N VAL A 80 1.95 9.92 3.78
CA VAL A 80 2.75 9.83 2.55
C VAL A 80 4.18 10.34 2.80
N LYS A 81 4.33 11.46 3.48
CA LYS A 81 5.66 12.00 3.81
C LYS A 81 6.47 11.07 4.71
N ASP A 82 5.81 10.36 5.61
CA ASP A 82 6.47 9.38 6.49
C ASP A 82 7.10 8.24 5.71
N LEU A 83 6.61 7.98 4.50
CA LEU A 83 7.18 6.98 3.59
C LEU A 83 8.38 7.52 2.79
N ASN A 84 8.74 8.77 2.96
CA ASN A 84 9.78 9.45 2.18
C ASN A 84 9.47 9.45 0.68
N CYS A 85 8.19 9.54 0.35
CA CYS A 85 7.71 9.53 -1.03
C CYS A 85 6.82 10.74 -1.28
N THR A 86 6.71 11.11 -2.55
CA THR A 86 5.65 12.03 -2.97
C THR A 86 4.35 11.25 -3.17
N THR A 87 3.22 11.96 -3.21
CA THR A 87 1.92 11.34 -3.49
C THR A 87 1.96 10.58 -4.82
N ASP A 88 2.53 11.17 -5.86
CA ASP A 88 2.63 10.54 -7.18
C ASP A 88 3.48 9.25 -7.14
N GLU A 89 4.56 9.26 -6.37
CA GLU A 89 5.38 8.06 -6.19
C GLU A 89 4.60 6.94 -5.49
N VAL A 90 3.82 7.26 -4.47
CA VAL A 90 3.00 6.27 -3.77
C VAL A 90 1.94 5.70 -4.70
N ILE A 91 1.26 6.56 -5.47
CA ILE A 91 0.26 6.13 -6.44
C ILE A 91 0.88 5.16 -7.45
N ASP A 92 2.03 5.51 -8.01
CA ASP A 92 2.72 4.66 -8.99
C ASP A 92 3.05 3.29 -8.38
N LYS A 93 3.62 3.27 -7.18
CA LYS A 93 3.98 2.03 -6.50
C LYS A 93 2.76 1.16 -6.22
N MET A 94 1.67 1.76 -5.76
CA MET A 94 0.44 1.02 -5.46
C MET A 94 -0.22 0.49 -6.72
N GLU A 95 -0.22 1.24 -7.82
CA GLU A 95 -0.75 0.76 -9.10
C GLU A 95 0.08 -0.41 -9.64
N ARG A 96 1.40 -0.34 -9.51
CA ARG A 96 2.28 -1.43 -9.94
C ARG A 96 2.03 -2.70 -9.13
N LEU A 97 1.87 -2.59 -7.81
CA LEU A 97 1.53 -3.73 -6.95
C LEU A 97 0.19 -4.33 -7.33
N LEU A 98 -0.80 -3.50 -7.61
CA LEU A 98 -2.11 -3.97 -8.04
C LEU A 98 -2.02 -4.80 -9.33
N ASN A 99 -1.21 -4.35 -10.28
CA ASN A 99 -1.03 -5.05 -11.55
C ASN A 99 -0.20 -6.32 -11.44
N MET A 100 0.62 -6.44 -10.38
CA MET A 100 1.42 -7.64 -10.12
C MET A 100 0.64 -8.73 -9.41
N GLY A 101 -0.51 -8.39 -8.81
CA GLY A 101 -1.34 -9.34 -8.09
C GLY A 101 -1.93 -10.40 -8.99
N GLU A 102 -2.37 -11.51 -8.40
CA GLU A 102 -3.00 -12.61 -9.11
C GLU A 102 -4.29 -12.14 -9.78
N PRO A 103 -4.46 -12.31 -11.11
CA PRO A 103 -5.63 -11.78 -11.81
C PRO A 103 -6.96 -12.36 -11.33
N ASP A 104 -6.94 -13.62 -10.89
CA ASP A 104 -8.16 -14.34 -10.47
C ASP A 104 -8.48 -14.17 -8.99
N SER A 105 -7.64 -13.48 -8.23
CA SER A 105 -7.87 -13.24 -6.81
C SER A 105 -8.45 -11.85 -6.58
N ASP A 106 -9.37 -11.74 -5.63
CA ASP A 106 -9.91 -10.46 -5.19
C ASP A 106 -8.97 -9.75 -4.20
N TYR A 107 -7.92 -10.44 -3.74
CA TYR A 107 -7.00 -9.95 -2.73
C TYR A 107 -5.59 -9.77 -3.29
N LEU A 108 -4.88 -8.79 -2.75
CA LEU A 108 -3.43 -8.68 -2.91
C LEU A 108 -2.78 -9.34 -1.71
N HIS A 109 -1.83 -10.22 -1.97
CA HIS A 109 -1.01 -10.85 -0.95
C HIS A 109 0.33 -10.11 -0.91
N LEU A 110 0.57 -9.43 0.20
CA LEU A 110 1.69 -8.50 0.33
C LEU A 110 2.66 -8.97 1.41
N SER A 111 3.93 -8.73 1.18
CA SER A 111 4.97 -9.12 2.14
C SER A 111 6.11 -8.12 2.14
N PHE A 112 6.58 -7.78 3.34
CA PHE A 112 7.82 -7.05 3.54
C PHE A 112 8.94 -8.02 3.84
N PHE A 113 10.00 -7.98 3.05
CA PHE A 113 11.21 -8.76 3.34
C PHE A 113 12.45 -8.20 2.66
#